data_bdad44243909430c443ec8a4ca420ddc
#
_entry.id   bdad44243909430c443ec8a4ca420ddc
#
_cell.length_a   1.000
_cell.length_b   1.000
_cell.length_c   1.000
_cell.angle_alpha   90.00
_cell.angle_beta   90.00
_cell.angle_gamma   90.00
#
_symmetry.space_group_name_H-M   'P 1'
#
loop_
_entity.id
_entity.type
_entity.pdbx_description
1 polymer ?
#
loop_
_entity_poly.entity_id
_entity_poly.type
_entity_poly.pdbx_seq_one_letter_code
_entity_poly.pdbx_strand_id
1 'polypeptide(L)'
;MLSQSEVYVFEADKMIQGFVGLNDEYIEGIFVSDGMQSCGIGKLLLDYIKDKKERLQLNVYQKNARAISFYQREGFIIQCEGLDEATGEKEYTMLWKQK
;
A
#
# COMPACT_ATOMS: atom_id res chain seq x y z
N MET A 1 -4.89 -11.02 22.74
CA MET A 1 -4.55 -11.63 21.44
C MET A 1 -3.61 -10.73 20.68
N LEU A 2 -2.54 -11.32 20.16
CA LEU A 2 -1.57 -10.56 19.42
C LEU A 2 -2.04 -10.38 17.98
N SER A 3 -1.98 -9.16 17.48
CA SER A 3 -2.22 -8.92 16.07
C SER A 3 -0.99 -9.42 15.30
N GLN A 4 -1.24 -10.01 14.15
CA GLN A 4 -0.16 -10.50 13.32
C GLN A 4 -0.02 -9.57 12.11
N SER A 5 1.15 -9.00 12.00
CA SER A 5 1.50 -8.18 10.83
C SER A 5 2.41 -9.00 9.94
N GLU A 6 2.18 -8.90 8.66
CA GLU A 6 3.04 -9.51 7.66
C GLU A 6 3.85 -8.41 7.00
N VAL A 7 5.15 -8.64 6.83
CA VAL A 7 6.02 -7.69 6.14
C VAL A 7 6.74 -8.42 5.03
N TYR A 8 6.63 -7.91 3.82
CA TYR A 8 7.32 -8.45 2.65
C TYR A 8 8.31 -7.42 2.16
N VAL A 9 9.52 -7.86 1.85
CA VAL A 9 10.58 -6.97 1.42
C VAL A 9 11.05 -7.32 0.02
N PHE A 10 11.45 -6.31 -0.72
CA PHE A 10 12.15 -6.48 -1.99
C PHE A 10 13.62 -6.17 -1.75
N GLU A 11 14.47 -7.17 -1.97
CA GLU A 11 15.90 -7.04 -1.75
C GLU A 11 16.64 -7.22 -3.07
N ALA A 12 17.57 -6.33 -3.33
CA ALA A 12 18.46 -6.42 -4.49
C ALA A 12 19.81 -5.84 -4.12
N ASP A 13 20.87 -6.43 -4.65
CA ASP A 13 22.25 -5.99 -4.41
C ASP A 13 22.58 -5.97 -2.90
N LYS A 14 22.04 -6.94 -2.14
CA LYS A 14 22.23 -7.09 -0.69
C LYS A 14 21.64 -5.95 0.12
N MET A 15 20.73 -5.16 -0.49
CA MET A 15 20.07 -4.06 0.19
C MET A 15 18.56 -4.18 0.04
N ILE A 16 17.84 -3.77 1.07
CA ILE A 16 16.37 -3.69 0.99
C ILE A 16 16.01 -2.45 0.18
N GLN A 17 15.32 -2.66 -0.95
CA GLN A 17 14.93 -1.59 -1.85
C GLN A 17 13.49 -1.14 -1.60
N GLY A 18 12.70 -1.94 -0.92
CA GLY A 18 11.34 -1.58 -0.56
C GLY A 18 10.70 -2.63 0.31
N PHE A 19 9.58 -2.27 0.92
CA PHE A 19 8.81 -3.22 1.70
C PHE A 19 7.33 -2.82 1.72
N VAL A 20 6.48 -3.80 2.03
CA VAL A 20 5.06 -3.58 2.28
C VAL A 20 4.70 -4.28 3.58
N GLY A 21 3.98 -3.58 4.44
CA GLY A 21 3.48 -4.13 5.69
C GLY A 21 1.97 -4.34 5.61
N LEU A 22 1.53 -5.52 6.02
CA LEU A 22 0.12 -5.89 6.03
C LEU A 22 -0.32 -6.24 7.44
N ASN A 23 -1.55 -5.90 7.75
CA ASN A 23 -2.27 -6.43 8.90
C ASN A 23 -3.53 -7.07 8.34
N ASP A 24 -3.49 -8.38 8.15
CA ASP A 24 -4.53 -9.15 7.47
C ASP A 24 -4.72 -8.64 6.03
N GLU A 25 -5.83 -7.98 5.71
CA GLU A 25 -6.10 -7.43 4.38
C GLU A 25 -5.78 -5.93 4.28
N TYR A 26 -5.36 -5.33 5.38
CA TYR A 26 -5.07 -3.90 5.43
C TYR A 26 -3.59 -3.63 5.18
N ILE A 27 -3.31 -2.78 4.20
CA ILE A 27 -1.94 -2.35 3.91
C ILE A 27 -1.59 -1.22 4.87
N GLU A 28 -0.67 -1.48 5.79
CA GLU A 28 -0.25 -0.49 6.76
C GLU A 28 0.74 0.51 6.16
N GLY A 29 1.51 0.08 5.19
CA GLY A 29 2.41 0.97 4.49
C GLY A 29 3.19 0.27 3.39
N ILE A 30 3.58 1.05 2.40
CA ILE A 30 4.48 0.62 1.34
C ILE A 30 5.61 1.63 1.29
N PHE A 31 6.83 1.14 1.35
CA PHE A 31 8.01 1.96 1.25
C PHE A 31 8.88 1.50 0.09
N VAL A 32 9.37 2.45 -0.69
CA VAL A 32 10.35 2.19 -1.75
C VAL A 32 11.46 3.21 -1.56
N SER A 33 12.72 2.75 -1.59
CA SER A 33 13.85 3.65 -1.39
C SER A 33 13.87 4.73 -2.49
N ASP A 34 14.40 5.91 -2.15
CA ASP A 34 14.33 7.08 -3.02
C ASP A 34 14.89 6.83 -4.42
N GLY A 35 16.00 6.14 -4.51
CA GLY A 35 16.62 5.87 -5.80
C GLY A 35 15.87 4.85 -6.65
N MET A 36 14.87 4.18 -6.09
CA MET A 36 14.18 3.07 -6.75
C MET A 36 12.70 3.33 -6.99
N GLN A 37 12.20 4.51 -6.68
CA GLN A 37 10.77 4.80 -6.77
C GLN A 37 10.20 4.71 -8.18
N SER A 38 11.03 4.93 -9.18
CA SER A 38 10.60 4.86 -10.59
C SER A 38 10.85 3.51 -11.24
N CYS A 39 11.31 2.52 -10.49
CA CYS A 39 11.72 1.22 -11.03
C CYS A 39 10.64 0.14 -10.93
N GLY A 40 9.42 0.50 -10.55
CA GLY A 40 8.31 -0.45 -10.48
C GLY A 40 8.32 -1.36 -9.26
N ILE A 41 9.11 -1.06 -8.24
CA ILE A 41 9.18 -1.88 -7.03
C ILE A 41 7.86 -1.85 -6.27
N GLY A 42 7.20 -0.69 -6.20
CA GLY A 42 5.89 -0.60 -5.56
C GLY A 42 4.87 -1.51 -6.22
N LYS A 43 4.89 -1.55 -7.56
CA LYS A 43 4.01 -2.45 -8.32
C LYS A 43 4.35 -3.92 -8.06
N LEU A 44 5.63 -4.27 -8.02
CA LEU A 44 6.05 -5.63 -7.70
C LEU A 44 5.57 -6.06 -6.32
N LEU A 45 5.70 -5.19 -5.33
CA LEU A 45 5.23 -5.47 -3.97
C LEU A 45 3.72 -5.68 -3.94
N LEU A 46 2.97 -4.80 -4.61
CA LEU A 46 1.52 -4.94 -4.68
C LEU A 46 1.10 -6.22 -5.39
N ASP A 47 1.73 -6.52 -6.52
CA ASP A 47 1.40 -7.74 -7.27
C ASP A 47 1.66 -8.99 -6.42
N TYR A 48 2.73 -8.98 -5.65
CA TYR A 48 3.07 -10.09 -4.77
C TYR A 48 1.99 -10.32 -3.72
N ILE A 49 1.53 -9.27 -3.03
CA ILE A 49 0.51 -9.43 -2.01
C ILE A 49 -0.87 -9.69 -2.60
N LYS A 50 -1.16 -9.21 -3.81
CA LYS A 50 -2.41 -9.53 -4.52
C LYS A 50 -2.56 -11.01 -4.77
N ASP A 51 -1.46 -11.71 -5.01
CA ASP A 51 -1.50 -13.16 -5.19
C ASP A 51 -1.85 -13.91 -3.90
N LYS A 52 -1.64 -13.28 -2.76
CA LYS A 52 -1.85 -13.90 -1.46
C LYS A 52 -3.17 -13.55 -0.81
N LYS A 53 -3.84 -12.51 -1.28
CA LYS A 53 -5.05 -11.99 -0.66
C LYS A 53 -6.16 -11.88 -1.69
N GLU A 54 -7.40 -12.08 -1.25
CA GLU A 54 -8.55 -11.91 -2.12
C GLU A 54 -8.95 -10.46 -2.26
N ARG A 55 -8.61 -9.65 -1.27
CA ARG A 55 -8.86 -8.22 -1.28
C ARG A 55 -7.85 -7.51 -0.41
N LEU A 56 -7.67 -6.22 -0.68
CA LEU A 56 -6.75 -5.38 0.05
C LEU A 56 -7.40 -4.03 0.29
N GLN A 57 -7.08 -3.42 1.42
CA GLN A 57 -7.60 -2.12 1.80
C GLN A 57 -6.45 -1.25 2.28
N LEU A 58 -6.53 0.05 2.00
CA LEU A 58 -5.56 1.01 2.51
C LEU A 58 -6.22 2.36 2.74
N ASN A 59 -5.54 3.20 3.51
CA ASN A 59 -5.92 4.59 3.64
C ASN A 59 -4.80 5.45 3.06
N VAL A 60 -5.17 6.55 2.41
CA VAL A 60 -4.22 7.47 1.80
C VAL A 60 -4.73 8.89 1.99
N TYR A 61 -3.84 9.83 2.31
CA TYR A 61 -4.23 11.23 2.45
C TYR A 61 -4.72 11.80 1.12
N GLN A 62 -5.82 12.56 1.16
CA GLN A 62 -6.42 13.12 -0.05
C GLN A 62 -5.47 14.07 -0.77
N LYS A 63 -4.58 14.71 -0.04
CA LYS A 63 -3.58 15.60 -0.64
C LYS A 63 -2.46 14.88 -1.37
N ASN A 64 -2.35 13.56 -1.18
CA ASN A 64 -1.30 12.77 -1.82
C ASN A 64 -1.78 12.25 -3.18
N ALA A 65 -1.90 13.16 -4.14
CA ALA A 65 -2.43 12.84 -5.47
C ALA A 65 -1.60 11.77 -6.19
N ARG A 66 -0.29 11.78 -5.98
CA ARG A 66 0.61 10.82 -6.63
C ARG A 66 0.33 9.40 -6.15
N ALA A 67 0.17 9.21 -4.85
CA ALA A 67 -0.14 7.89 -4.30
C ALA A 67 -1.52 7.41 -4.74
N ILE A 68 -2.52 8.31 -4.72
CA ILE A 68 -3.87 7.98 -5.18
C ILE A 68 -3.84 7.50 -6.63
N SER A 69 -3.16 8.22 -7.51
CA SER A 69 -3.02 7.83 -8.91
C SER A 69 -2.34 6.48 -9.06
N PHE A 70 -1.30 6.24 -8.28
CA PHE A 70 -0.60 4.97 -8.31
C PHE A 70 -1.54 3.82 -7.93
N TYR A 71 -2.25 3.94 -6.83
CA TYR A 71 -3.16 2.88 -6.40
C TYR A 71 -4.32 2.67 -7.38
N GLN A 72 -4.83 3.75 -7.97
CA GLN A 72 -5.88 3.63 -8.98
C GLN A 72 -5.39 2.87 -10.21
N ARG A 73 -4.17 3.13 -10.65
CA ARG A 73 -3.58 2.36 -11.76
C ARG A 73 -3.41 0.89 -11.42
N GLU A 74 -3.22 0.59 -10.14
CA GLU A 74 -3.07 -0.79 -9.67
C GLU A 74 -4.41 -1.46 -9.35
N GLY A 75 -5.52 -0.82 -9.68
CA GLY A 75 -6.83 -1.42 -9.56
C GLY A 75 -7.58 -1.14 -8.27
N PHE A 76 -7.05 -0.25 -7.44
CA PHE A 76 -7.77 0.17 -6.22
C PHE A 76 -8.80 1.24 -6.58
N ILE A 77 -9.93 1.20 -5.87
CA ILE A 77 -10.99 2.20 -6.02
C ILE A 77 -11.17 2.93 -4.71
N ILE A 78 -11.57 4.20 -4.80
CA ILE A 78 -11.91 4.98 -3.61
C ILE A 78 -13.26 4.49 -3.11
N GLN A 79 -13.29 4.00 -1.87
CA GLN A 79 -14.50 3.49 -1.25
C GLN A 79 -15.23 4.55 -0.43
N CYS A 80 -14.48 5.31 0.37
CA CYS A 80 -15.07 6.34 1.21
C CYS A 80 -14.02 7.36 1.63
N GLU A 81 -14.50 8.46 2.18
CA GLU A 81 -13.65 9.50 2.76
C GLU A 81 -13.65 9.37 4.27
N GLY A 82 -12.58 9.81 4.89
CA GLY A 82 -12.47 9.83 6.32
C GLY A 82 -11.54 10.92 6.79
N LEU A 83 -11.30 10.94 8.09
CA LEU A 83 -10.41 11.90 8.73
C LEU A 83 -9.43 11.14 9.59
N ASP A 84 -8.14 11.44 9.44
CA ASP A 84 -7.11 10.94 10.33
C ASP A 84 -7.13 11.80 11.59
N GLU A 85 -7.65 11.25 12.68
CA GLU A 85 -7.80 12.01 13.92
C GLU A 85 -6.48 12.48 14.51
N ALA A 86 -5.40 11.75 14.26
CA ALA A 86 -4.10 12.10 14.79
C ALA A 86 -3.52 13.36 14.13
N THR A 87 -3.79 13.56 12.85
CA THR A 87 -3.22 14.68 12.08
C THR A 87 -4.25 15.71 11.67
N GLY A 88 -5.54 15.40 11.74
CA GLY A 88 -6.60 16.26 11.22
C GLY A 88 -6.69 16.28 9.70
N GLU A 89 -5.93 15.44 9.02
CA GLU A 89 -5.91 15.42 7.56
C GLU A 89 -7.02 14.51 7.01
N LYS A 90 -7.62 14.94 5.91
CA LYS A 90 -8.60 14.10 5.21
C LYS A 90 -7.91 12.97 4.46
N GLU A 91 -8.53 11.81 4.44
CA GLU A 91 -8.00 10.64 3.76
C GLU A 91 -9.09 9.91 3.00
N TYR A 92 -8.67 9.05 2.07
CA TYR A 92 -9.54 8.11 1.39
C TYR A 92 -9.23 6.71 1.87
N THR A 93 -10.28 5.89 1.99
CA THR A 93 -10.13 4.44 2.10
C THR A 93 -10.26 3.87 0.69
N MET A 94 -9.27 3.11 0.27
CA MET A 94 -9.25 2.50 -1.06
C MET A 94 -9.29 0.99 -0.93
N LEU A 95 -9.94 0.35 -1.89
CA LEU A 95 -10.17 -1.09 -1.86
C LEU A 95 -9.83 -1.71 -3.20
N TRP A 96 -9.17 -2.87 -3.13
CA TRP A 96 -8.91 -3.73 -4.28
C TRP A 96 -9.48 -5.11 -3.99
N LYS A 97 -10.11 -5.72 -4.98
CA LYS A 97 -10.62 -7.09 -4.90
C LYS A 97 -10.10 -7.91 -6.06
N GLN A 98 -9.78 -9.14 -5.77
CA GLN A 98 -9.40 -10.10 -6.80
C GLN A 98 -10.64 -10.43 -7.65
N LYS A 99 -10.43 -10.53 -8.95
CA LYS A 99 -11.52 -10.89 -9.87
C LYS A 99 -11.77 -12.38 -9.89
#